data_b7b2ec3a20131f29dd9e1a29e3a4c912
#
_entry.id   b7b2ec3a20131f29dd9e1a29e3a4c912
#
_cell.length_a   1.000
_cell.length_b   1.000
_cell.length_c   1.000
_cell.angle_alpha   90.00
_cell.angle_beta   90.00
_cell.angle_gamma   90.00
#
_symmetry.space_group_name_H-M   'P 1'
#
loop_
_entity.id
_entity.type
_entity.pdbx_description
1 polymer ?
#
loop_
_entity_poly.entity_id
_entity_poly.type
_entity_poly.pdbx_seq_one_letter_code
_entity_poly.pdbx_strand_id
1 'polypeptide(L)'
;MHKLGLIGSRGLFGTEICKFYNPTHVYNSDNINELAQQHFNTVICAAPSANRRLAQSDPAADAASVDQIISVLSAHRIQRLVLIGTIDSAVNPGTTYGQNRLRLENFVKQEFEHYYVLRFGNIVGADIKKNVLFDLKHDQFLDNINLDSVTQWYPLNRLQADIEHALIHYNYEQNLISEPIQVREIVQQFFPEKLSQVGTAPSPQANYNLAPSFSKQVVFDQIAKYVH
;
A
#
# COMPACT_ATOMS: atom_id res chain seq x y z
N MET A 1 -29.83 -1.97 2.54
CA MET A 1 -28.64 -2.55 1.89
C MET A 1 -27.39 -1.87 2.43
N HIS A 2 -26.35 -2.64 2.77
CA HIS A 2 -25.07 -2.07 3.19
C HIS A 2 -24.38 -1.44 1.99
N LYS A 3 -24.13 -0.13 2.02
CA LYS A 3 -23.59 0.62 0.90
C LYS A 3 -22.08 0.76 1.08
N LEU A 4 -21.30 0.12 0.19
CA LEU A 4 -19.84 0.12 0.17
C LEU A 4 -19.33 0.99 -0.98
N GLY A 5 -18.51 2.00 -0.67
CA GLY A 5 -17.76 2.79 -1.63
C GLY A 5 -16.29 2.37 -1.67
N LEU A 6 -15.67 2.40 -2.86
CA LEU A 6 -14.25 2.15 -3.06
C LEU A 6 -13.62 3.33 -3.79
N ILE A 7 -12.64 4.00 -3.18
CA ILE A 7 -11.81 5.03 -3.81
C ILE A 7 -10.48 4.41 -4.22
N GLY A 8 -9.99 4.74 -5.42
CA GLY A 8 -8.75 4.18 -5.96
C GLY A 8 -8.92 2.84 -6.68
N SER A 9 -10.09 2.61 -7.29
CA SER A 9 -10.51 1.34 -7.90
C SER A 9 -9.60 0.81 -9.02
N ARG A 10 -8.78 1.68 -9.65
CA ARG A 10 -7.83 1.29 -10.72
C ARG A 10 -6.44 0.90 -10.19
N GLY A 11 -6.14 1.14 -8.90
CA GLY A 11 -4.89 0.78 -8.26
C GLY A 11 -4.81 -0.71 -7.93
N LEU A 12 -3.61 -1.19 -7.56
CA LEU A 12 -3.38 -2.60 -7.20
C LEU A 12 -4.36 -3.07 -6.10
N PHE A 13 -4.43 -2.35 -4.99
CA PHE A 13 -5.36 -2.67 -3.91
C PHE A 13 -6.83 -2.54 -4.33
N GLY A 14 -7.18 -1.47 -5.08
CA GLY A 14 -8.55 -1.27 -5.54
C GLY A 14 -9.02 -2.38 -6.46
N THR A 15 -8.18 -2.79 -7.41
CA THR A 15 -8.47 -3.93 -8.30
C THR A 15 -8.63 -5.23 -7.51
N GLU A 16 -7.77 -5.46 -6.52
CA GLU A 16 -7.84 -6.65 -5.67
C GLU A 16 -9.12 -6.64 -4.82
N ILE A 17 -9.47 -5.51 -4.20
CA ILE A 17 -10.70 -5.35 -3.41
C ILE A 17 -11.95 -5.67 -4.24
N CYS A 18 -11.98 -5.27 -5.52
CA CYS A 18 -13.11 -5.59 -6.40
C CYS A 18 -13.28 -7.09 -6.68
N LYS A 19 -12.26 -7.93 -6.46
CA LYS A 19 -12.36 -9.39 -6.67
C LYS A 19 -13.19 -10.08 -5.59
N PHE A 20 -13.16 -9.59 -4.36
CA PHE A 20 -13.82 -10.24 -3.22
C PHE A 20 -14.93 -9.40 -2.55
N TYR A 21 -14.88 -8.07 -2.65
CA TYR A 21 -16.00 -7.21 -2.35
C TYR A 21 -16.64 -6.75 -3.67
N ASN A 22 -17.96 -6.66 -3.68
CA ASN A 22 -18.70 -6.06 -4.79
C ASN A 22 -19.11 -4.63 -4.39
N PRO A 23 -18.21 -3.61 -4.49
CA PRO A 23 -18.55 -2.27 -4.07
C PRO A 23 -19.73 -1.73 -4.86
N THR A 24 -20.69 -1.10 -4.18
CA THR A 24 -21.86 -0.50 -4.83
C THR A 24 -21.47 0.69 -5.71
N HIS A 25 -20.35 1.35 -5.38
CA HIS A 25 -19.81 2.50 -6.12
C HIS A 25 -18.29 2.44 -6.11
N VAL A 26 -17.69 2.71 -7.25
CA VAL A 26 -16.22 2.73 -7.43
C VAL A 26 -15.77 4.08 -7.97
N TYR A 27 -14.70 4.61 -7.37
CA TYR A 27 -14.18 5.93 -7.68
C TYR A 27 -12.69 5.88 -8.02
N ASN A 28 -12.29 6.75 -8.92
CA ASN A 28 -10.91 6.99 -9.34
C ASN A 28 -10.72 8.49 -9.61
N SER A 29 -9.56 8.91 -10.14
CA SER A 29 -9.26 10.32 -10.43
C SER A 29 -10.29 11.03 -11.32
N ASP A 30 -11.00 10.28 -12.17
CA ASP A 30 -11.90 10.89 -13.16
C ASP A 30 -13.28 11.22 -12.58
N ASN A 31 -13.74 10.43 -11.60
CA ASN A 31 -15.09 10.53 -11.05
C ASN A 31 -15.15 10.68 -9.51
N ILE A 32 -14.02 10.95 -8.85
CA ILE A 32 -13.97 11.02 -7.39
C ILE A 32 -14.91 12.08 -6.79
N ASN A 33 -15.15 13.16 -7.52
CA ASN A 33 -16.06 14.24 -7.07
C ASN A 33 -17.54 13.80 -7.01
N GLU A 34 -17.91 12.71 -7.69
CA GLU A 34 -19.25 12.13 -7.62
C GLU A 34 -19.52 11.45 -6.28
N LEU A 35 -18.48 11.15 -5.50
CA LEU A 35 -18.62 10.62 -4.14
C LEU A 35 -19.54 11.56 -3.32
N ALA A 36 -19.45 12.87 -3.52
CA ALA A 36 -20.18 13.93 -2.84
C ALA A 36 -21.71 13.76 -2.82
N GLN A 37 -22.24 13.01 -3.72
CA GLN A 37 -23.69 12.86 -3.89
C GLN A 37 -24.25 11.62 -3.15
N GLN A 38 -23.43 10.89 -2.42
CA GLN A 38 -23.80 9.59 -1.86
C GLN A 38 -23.55 9.50 -0.36
N HIS A 39 -24.31 8.65 0.34
CA HIS A 39 -24.06 8.25 1.71
C HIS A 39 -23.55 6.81 1.75
N PHE A 40 -22.55 6.52 2.57
CA PHE A 40 -21.95 5.19 2.66
C PHE A 40 -21.94 4.66 4.09
N ASN A 41 -22.21 3.36 4.25
CA ASN A 41 -21.95 2.67 5.50
C ASN A 41 -20.45 2.43 5.69
N THR A 42 -19.76 2.08 4.60
CA THR A 42 -18.32 1.89 4.61
C THR A 42 -17.70 2.46 3.33
N VAL A 43 -16.58 3.15 3.46
CA VAL A 43 -15.72 3.51 2.34
C VAL A 43 -14.35 2.88 2.56
N ILE A 44 -13.83 2.20 1.54
CA ILE A 44 -12.43 1.77 1.49
C ILE A 44 -11.68 2.76 0.60
N CYS A 45 -10.70 3.44 1.16
CA CYS A 45 -9.88 4.42 0.45
C CYS A 45 -8.51 3.81 0.15
N ALA A 46 -8.29 3.40 -1.11
CA ALA A 46 -7.03 2.90 -1.65
C ALA A 46 -6.33 3.97 -2.52
N ALA A 47 -6.48 5.23 -2.16
CA ALA A 47 -5.90 6.41 -2.80
C ALA A 47 -5.18 7.26 -1.75
N PRO A 48 -4.29 8.18 -2.15
CA PRO A 48 -3.79 8.45 -3.51
C PRO A 48 -2.79 7.38 -4.01
N SER A 49 -2.29 7.57 -5.24
CA SER A 49 -1.35 6.64 -5.88
C SER A 49 -0.09 6.42 -5.03
N ALA A 50 0.32 5.16 -4.87
CA ALA A 50 1.53 4.77 -4.16
C ALA A 50 2.76 4.89 -5.08
N ASN A 51 3.16 6.11 -5.46
CA ASN A 51 4.31 6.37 -6.32
C ASN A 51 5.31 7.28 -5.61
N ARG A 52 6.28 6.68 -4.91
CA ARG A 52 7.35 7.41 -4.19
C ARG A 52 8.22 8.24 -5.12
N ARG A 53 8.52 7.75 -6.33
CA ARG A 53 9.35 8.49 -7.31
C ARG A 53 8.64 9.75 -7.77
N LEU A 54 7.35 9.65 -8.08
CA LEU A 54 6.55 10.82 -8.47
C LEU A 54 6.45 11.82 -7.31
N ALA A 55 6.19 11.38 -6.10
CA ALA A 55 6.14 12.25 -4.94
C ALA A 55 7.47 12.99 -4.69
N GLN A 56 8.59 12.39 -5.04
CA GLN A 56 9.90 13.03 -4.94
C GLN A 56 10.19 13.98 -6.12
N SER A 57 9.80 13.61 -7.35
CA SER A 57 10.03 14.43 -8.54
C SER A 57 9.04 15.58 -8.68
N ASP A 58 7.81 15.41 -8.19
CA ASP A 58 6.74 16.43 -8.18
C ASP A 58 6.01 16.42 -6.83
N PRO A 59 6.62 17.03 -5.80
CA PRO A 59 6.02 17.15 -4.47
C PRO A 59 4.66 17.85 -4.45
N ALA A 60 4.46 18.84 -5.32
CA ALA A 60 3.23 19.59 -5.39
C ALA A 60 2.06 18.74 -5.92
N ALA A 61 2.30 17.93 -6.95
CA ALA A 61 1.29 17.02 -7.48
C ALA A 61 0.90 15.94 -6.46
N ASP A 62 1.86 15.39 -5.71
CA ASP A 62 1.56 14.42 -4.66
C ASP A 62 0.73 15.06 -3.53
N ALA A 63 1.09 16.27 -3.08
CA ALA A 63 0.32 17.02 -2.09
C ALA A 63 -1.10 17.32 -2.57
N ALA A 64 -1.25 17.80 -3.81
CA ALA A 64 -2.56 18.10 -4.40
C ALA A 64 -3.46 16.85 -4.48
N SER A 65 -2.88 15.68 -4.78
CA SER A 65 -3.63 14.42 -4.80
C SER A 65 -4.17 14.03 -3.42
N VAL A 66 -3.42 14.31 -2.35
CA VAL A 66 -3.88 14.11 -0.97
C VAL A 66 -4.94 15.14 -0.60
N ASP A 67 -4.76 16.41 -0.99
CA ASP A 67 -5.77 17.48 -0.75
C ASP A 67 -7.10 17.16 -1.39
N GLN A 68 -7.08 16.62 -2.59
CA GLN A 68 -8.31 16.18 -3.28
C GLN A 68 -9.03 15.07 -2.49
N ILE A 69 -8.30 14.05 -2.00
CA ILE A 69 -8.89 12.99 -1.18
C ILE A 69 -9.48 13.55 0.11
N ILE A 70 -8.74 14.40 0.82
CA ILE A 70 -9.21 15.05 2.05
C ILE A 70 -10.47 15.86 1.78
N SER A 71 -10.48 16.70 0.75
CA SER A 71 -11.63 17.54 0.38
C SER A 71 -12.87 16.69 0.09
N VAL A 72 -12.70 15.62 -0.67
CA VAL A 72 -13.80 14.71 -1.01
C VAL A 72 -14.30 13.99 0.23
N LEU A 73 -13.44 13.47 1.10
CA LEU A 73 -13.83 12.78 2.32
C LEU A 73 -14.49 13.71 3.35
N SER A 74 -14.04 14.98 3.47
CA SER A 74 -14.64 15.99 4.36
C SER A 74 -16.09 16.33 4.03
N ALA A 75 -16.46 16.20 2.76
CA ALA A 75 -17.81 16.57 2.28
C ALA A 75 -18.85 15.47 2.58
N HIS A 76 -18.47 14.34 3.25
CA HIS A 76 -19.33 13.16 3.27
C HIS A 76 -19.68 12.63 4.65
N ARG A 77 -20.92 12.08 4.73
CA ARG A 77 -21.34 11.22 5.86
C ARG A 77 -20.98 9.77 5.53
N ILE A 78 -19.81 9.36 5.99
CA ILE A 78 -19.29 8.00 5.95
C ILE A 78 -19.30 7.48 7.38
N GLN A 79 -19.94 6.33 7.63
CA GLN A 79 -19.99 5.77 8.97
C GLN A 79 -18.68 5.10 9.35
N ARG A 80 -18.03 4.40 8.41
CA ARG A 80 -16.76 3.70 8.60
C ARG A 80 -15.80 3.95 7.44
N LEU A 81 -14.58 4.34 7.73
CA LEU A 81 -13.54 4.56 6.72
C LEU A 81 -12.37 3.60 6.94
N VAL A 82 -12.07 2.79 5.93
CA VAL A 82 -10.86 1.96 5.85
C VAL A 82 -9.85 2.67 4.96
N LEU A 83 -8.73 3.09 5.51
CA LEU A 83 -7.62 3.67 4.75
C LEU A 83 -6.56 2.60 4.46
N ILE A 84 -6.31 2.35 3.18
CA ILE A 84 -5.18 1.57 2.70
C ILE A 84 -3.96 2.47 2.70
N GLY A 85 -3.19 2.40 3.75
CA GLY A 85 -2.03 3.25 4.03
C GLY A 85 -0.69 2.60 3.66
N THR A 86 0.39 3.20 4.11
CA THR A 86 1.76 2.73 3.89
C THR A 86 2.57 2.84 5.17
N ILE A 87 3.51 1.91 5.39
CA ILE A 87 4.46 2.03 6.50
C ILE A 87 5.36 3.27 6.40
N ASP A 88 5.49 3.89 5.22
CA ASP A 88 6.28 5.11 5.06
C ASP A 88 5.78 6.29 5.90
N SER A 89 4.49 6.34 6.21
CA SER A 89 3.94 7.34 7.15
C SER A 89 4.54 7.23 8.55
N ALA A 90 4.94 6.02 8.96
CA ALA A 90 5.53 5.73 10.27
C ALA A 90 7.07 5.73 10.25
N VAL A 91 7.70 5.16 9.20
CA VAL A 91 9.17 4.96 9.16
C VAL A 91 9.92 6.06 8.40
N ASN A 92 9.27 6.73 7.46
CA ASN A 92 9.85 7.77 6.62
C ASN A 92 9.03 9.08 6.63
N PRO A 93 8.60 9.59 7.80
CA PRO A 93 7.76 10.79 7.87
C PRO A 93 8.51 12.06 7.44
N GLY A 94 9.83 12.00 7.26
CA GLY A 94 10.65 13.10 6.76
C GLY A 94 10.67 13.23 5.23
N THR A 95 10.18 12.24 4.49
CA THR A 95 10.06 12.31 3.03
C THR A 95 8.74 12.94 2.62
N THR A 96 8.69 13.59 1.45
CA THR A 96 7.42 14.15 0.92
C THR A 96 6.32 13.11 0.88
N TYR A 97 6.63 11.91 0.38
CA TYR A 97 5.67 10.81 0.33
C TYR A 97 5.15 10.43 1.72
N GLY A 98 6.06 10.19 2.67
CA GLY A 98 5.72 9.83 4.05
C GLY A 98 4.89 10.92 4.75
N GLN A 99 5.29 12.19 4.63
CA GLN A 99 4.56 13.33 5.20
C GLN A 99 3.13 13.44 4.67
N ASN A 100 2.95 13.33 3.35
CA ASN A 100 1.63 13.44 2.73
C ASN A 100 0.72 12.27 3.14
N ARG A 101 1.27 11.05 3.26
CA ARG A 101 0.49 9.89 3.74
C ARG A 101 0.15 10.00 5.22
N LEU A 102 1.07 10.48 6.07
CA LEU A 102 0.81 10.75 7.48
C LEU A 102 -0.26 11.85 7.65
N ARG A 103 -0.24 12.89 6.82
CA ARG A 103 -1.26 13.94 6.82
C ARG A 103 -2.67 13.37 6.54
N LEU A 104 -2.79 12.50 5.54
CA LEU A 104 -4.06 11.81 5.24
C LEU A 104 -4.52 10.92 6.39
N GLU A 105 -3.61 10.15 6.99
CA GLU A 105 -3.92 9.31 8.16
C GLU A 105 -4.42 10.14 9.35
N ASN A 106 -3.74 11.26 9.65
CA ASN A 106 -4.13 12.14 10.74
C ASN A 106 -5.52 12.75 10.50
N PHE A 107 -5.79 13.20 9.27
CA PHE A 107 -7.12 13.66 8.88
C PHE A 107 -8.19 12.57 9.12
N VAL A 108 -7.94 11.35 8.66
CA VAL A 108 -8.89 10.23 8.84
C VAL A 108 -9.17 9.96 10.32
N LYS A 109 -8.15 9.98 11.16
CA LYS A 109 -8.28 9.73 12.61
C LYS A 109 -9.00 10.86 13.35
N GLN A 110 -8.93 12.08 12.84
CA GLN A 110 -9.57 13.24 13.46
C GLN A 110 -11.04 13.38 13.04
N GLU A 111 -11.36 13.08 11.80
CA GLU A 111 -12.67 13.36 11.21
C GLU A 111 -13.66 12.19 11.30
N PHE A 112 -13.16 10.95 11.42
CA PHE A 112 -14.03 9.77 11.42
C PHE A 112 -14.11 9.12 12.78
N GLU A 113 -15.33 8.95 13.29
CA GLU A 113 -15.59 8.24 14.55
C GLU A 113 -15.18 6.76 14.46
N HIS A 114 -15.39 6.13 13.30
CA HIS A 114 -15.00 4.75 13.03
C HIS A 114 -13.99 4.72 11.88
N TYR A 115 -12.73 4.61 12.21
CA TYR A 115 -11.65 4.54 11.24
C TYR A 115 -10.80 3.27 11.38
N TYR A 116 -10.21 2.86 10.27
CA TYR A 116 -9.30 1.72 10.19
C TYR A 116 -8.12 2.12 9.30
N VAL A 117 -6.93 2.19 9.88
CA VAL A 117 -5.70 2.53 9.13
C VAL A 117 -4.86 1.28 9.00
N LEU A 118 -4.79 0.74 7.80
CA LEU A 118 -4.01 -0.46 7.46
C LEU A 118 -2.78 -0.03 6.68
N ARG A 119 -1.60 -0.09 7.29
CA ARG A 119 -0.34 0.30 6.67
C ARG A 119 0.39 -0.90 6.11
N PHE A 120 0.68 -0.86 4.84
CA PHE A 120 1.31 -1.94 4.10
C PHE A 120 2.78 -1.64 3.80
N GLY A 121 3.62 -2.70 3.81
CA GLY A 121 5.00 -2.66 3.32
C GLY A 121 5.09 -2.84 1.80
N ASN A 122 6.19 -3.44 1.33
CA ASN A 122 6.29 -3.87 -0.06
C ASN A 122 5.27 -4.99 -0.34
N ILE A 123 4.70 -4.99 -1.54
CA ILE A 123 3.63 -5.93 -1.88
C ILE A 123 4.18 -7.09 -2.70
N VAL A 124 3.74 -8.32 -2.39
CA VAL A 124 3.88 -9.48 -3.27
C VAL A 124 2.52 -10.04 -3.64
N GLY A 125 2.31 -10.26 -4.95
CA GLY A 125 1.06 -10.79 -5.51
C GLY A 125 1.14 -10.87 -7.03
N ALA A 126 0.18 -11.55 -7.66
CA ALA A 126 0.21 -11.83 -9.09
C ALA A 126 0.22 -10.57 -9.98
N ASP A 127 -0.51 -9.54 -9.57
CA ASP A 127 -0.78 -8.36 -10.41
C ASP A 127 0.14 -7.16 -10.10
N ILE A 128 1.26 -7.36 -9.38
CA ILE A 128 2.21 -6.28 -9.14
C ILE A 128 2.85 -5.83 -10.46
N LYS A 129 2.99 -4.50 -10.61
CA LYS A 129 3.55 -3.86 -11.83
C LYS A 129 4.79 -3.02 -11.55
N LYS A 130 5.27 -3.05 -10.32
CA LYS A 130 6.45 -2.28 -9.86
C LYS A 130 6.92 -2.86 -8.52
N ASN A 131 8.11 -2.74 -8.20
CA ASN A 131 8.96 -3.01 -7.03
C ASN A 131 10.10 -3.96 -7.40
N VAL A 132 10.97 -4.26 -6.44
CA VAL A 132 12.15 -5.08 -6.66
C VAL A 132 11.82 -6.49 -7.22
N LEU A 133 10.70 -7.11 -6.83
CA LEU A 133 10.30 -8.41 -7.38
C LEU A 133 9.89 -8.31 -8.85
N PHE A 134 9.15 -7.26 -9.20
CA PHE A 134 8.78 -7.00 -10.58
C PHE A 134 10.02 -6.72 -11.42
N ASP A 135 10.92 -5.86 -10.92
CA ASP A 135 12.15 -5.49 -11.61
C ASP A 135 13.05 -6.74 -11.83
N LEU A 136 13.18 -7.61 -10.83
CA LEU A 136 13.92 -8.88 -10.94
C LEU A 136 13.30 -9.82 -11.96
N LYS A 137 11.97 -9.99 -11.94
CA LYS A 137 11.27 -10.91 -12.86
C LYS A 137 11.33 -10.46 -14.32
N HIS A 138 11.38 -9.13 -14.57
CA HIS A 138 11.31 -8.54 -15.91
C HIS A 138 12.62 -7.92 -16.39
N ASP A 139 13.74 -8.18 -15.72
CA ASP A 139 15.06 -7.63 -16.07
C ASP A 139 15.08 -6.10 -16.18
N GLN A 140 14.38 -5.41 -15.23
CA GLN A 140 14.26 -3.96 -15.24
C GLN A 140 15.01 -3.35 -14.05
N PHE A 141 15.72 -2.24 -14.30
CA PHE A 141 16.35 -1.44 -13.24
C PHE A 141 17.22 -2.23 -12.26
N LEU A 142 17.87 -3.32 -12.70
CA LEU A 142 18.67 -4.20 -11.84
C LEU A 142 19.79 -3.45 -11.14
N ASP A 143 20.39 -2.46 -11.79
CA ASP A 143 21.44 -1.59 -11.23
C ASP A 143 20.95 -0.77 -10.02
N ASN A 144 19.64 -0.55 -9.89
CA ASN A 144 19.05 0.19 -8.77
C ASN A 144 18.70 -0.71 -7.56
N ILE A 145 18.90 -2.02 -7.66
CA ILE A 145 18.60 -2.96 -6.59
C ILE A 145 19.79 -3.03 -5.63
N ASN A 146 19.56 -2.70 -4.36
CA ASN A 146 20.55 -2.83 -3.30
C ASN A 146 20.30 -4.12 -2.52
N LEU A 147 21.23 -5.07 -2.62
CA LEU A 147 21.16 -6.37 -1.95
C LEU A 147 21.16 -6.27 -0.43
N ASP A 148 21.76 -5.22 0.13
CA ASP A 148 21.87 -5.03 1.58
C ASP A 148 20.66 -4.30 2.19
N SER A 149 19.73 -3.83 1.35
CA SER A 149 18.47 -3.27 1.84
C SER A 149 17.65 -4.31 2.59
N VAL A 150 17.11 -3.92 3.74
CA VAL A 150 16.19 -4.73 4.55
C VAL A 150 14.80 -4.15 4.41
N THR A 151 13.87 -4.97 3.99
CA THR A 151 12.49 -4.56 3.68
C THR A 151 11.48 -5.48 4.35
N GLN A 152 10.27 -4.95 4.57
CA GLN A 152 9.16 -5.72 5.12
C GLN A 152 8.03 -5.76 4.07
N TRP A 153 7.37 -6.90 3.98
CA TRP A 153 6.52 -7.25 2.86
C TRP A 153 5.10 -7.61 3.30
N TYR A 154 4.17 -7.49 2.37
CA TYR A 154 2.79 -7.91 2.53
C TYR A 154 2.34 -8.82 1.38
N PRO A 155 1.88 -10.05 1.69
CA PRO A 155 1.29 -10.95 0.70
C PRO A 155 -0.15 -10.52 0.40
N LEU A 156 -0.40 -10.08 -0.85
CA LEU A 156 -1.67 -9.45 -1.27
C LEU A 156 -2.89 -10.39 -1.12
N ASN A 157 -2.69 -11.70 -1.18
CA ASN A 157 -3.74 -12.70 -1.00
C ASN A 157 -4.36 -12.72 0.42
N ARG A 158 -3.79 -12.00 1.37
CA ARG A 158 -4.34 -11.85 2.74
C ARG A 158 -5.33 -10.69 2.85
N LEU A 159 -5.42 -9.83 1.82
CA LEU A 159 -6.07 -8.53 1.91
C LEU A 159 -7.54 -8.62 2.39
N GLN A 160 -8.30 -9.59 1.87
CA GLN A 160 -9.68 -9.79 2.30
C GLN A 160 -9.78 -10.06 3.80
N ALA A 161 -9.04 -11.07 4.27
CA ALA A 161 -9.05 -11.48 5.68
C ALA A 161 -8.60 -10.35 6.63
N ASP A 162 -7.58 -9.59 6.23
CA ASP A 162 -7.04 -8.51 7.05
C ASP A 162 -8.00 -7.30 7.10
N ILE A 163 -8.72 -6.98 6.03
CA ILE A 163 -9.80 -5.97 6.04
C ILE A 163 -10.98 -6.46 6.91
N GLU A 164 -11.41 -7.71 6.74
CA GLU A 164 -12.50 -8.29 7.54
C GLU A 164 -12.14 -8.30 9.03
N HIS A 165 -10.89 -8.67 9.36
CA HIS A 165 -10.38 -8.62 10.73
C HIS A 165 -10.42 -7.18 11.28
N ALA A 166 -9.98 -6.19 10.51
CA ALA A 166 -10.02 -4.80 10.96
C ALA A 166 -11.44 -4.33 11.28
N LEU A 167 -12.41 -4.68 10.44
CA LEU A 167 -13.81 -4.23 10.54
C LEU A 167 -14.58 -4.77 11.76
N ILE A 168 -14.08 -5.79 12.47
CA ILE A 168 -14.66 -6.27 13.73
C ILE A 168 -14.19 -5.47 14.95
N HIS A 169 -13.20 -4.63 14.82
CA HIS A 169 -12.69 -3.76 15.88
C HIS A 169 -13.32 -2.36 15.81
N TYR A 170 -13.01 -1.55 16.81
CA TYR A 170 -13.42 -0.15 16.92
C TYR A 170 -12.15 0.72 16.87
N ASN A 171 -12.01 1.57 15.88
CA ASN A 171 -10.80 2.40 15.68
C ASN A 171 -9.51 1.58 15.67
N TYR A 172 -9.19 1.01 14.51
CA TYR A 172 -8.13 0.06 14.35
C TYR A 172 -6.97 0.61 13.52
N GLU A 173 -5.75 0.46 14.05
CA GLU A 173 -4.53 0.78 13.31
C GLU A 173 -3.59 -0.43 13.33
N GLN A 174 -3.07 -0.82 12.19
CA GLN A 174 -2.12 -1.92 12.11
C GLN A 174 -1.09 -1.73 11.00
N ASN A 175 0.17 -2.09 11.30
CA ASN A 175 1.20 -2.30 10.30
C ASN A 175 1.12 -3.76 9.82
N LEU A 176 0.66 -3.97 8.60
CA LEU A 176 0.52 -5.29 7.97
C LEU A 176 1.79 -5.61 7.19
N ILE A 177 2.76 -6.18 7.89
CA ILE A 177 4.12 -6.40 7.39
C ILE A 177 4.71 -7.68 7.95
N SER A 178 5.61 -8.27 7.17
CA SER A 178 6.39 -9.44 7.58
C SER A 178 7.52 -9.10 8.56
N GLU A 179 8.17 -10.13 9.08
CA GLU A 179 9.55 -10.01 9.57
C GLU A 179 10.42 -9.32 8.50
N PRO A 180 11.49 -8.61 8.92
CA PRO A 180 12.45 -8.02 7.99
C PRO A 180 13.08 -9.08 7.08
N ILE A 181 13.19 -8.75 5.79
CA ILE A 181 13.81 -9.61 4.77
C ILE A 181 14.87 -8.78 4.07
N GLN A 182 16.10 -9.29 4.05
CA GLN A 182 17.15 -8.70 3.24
C GLN A 182 16.91 -9.01 1.76
N VAL A 183 17.08 -8.04 0.88
CA VAL A 183 16.85 -8.21 -0.57
C VAL A 183 17.75 -9.33 -1.12
N ARG A 184 18.95 -9.49 -0.57
CA ARG A 184 19.88 -10.59 -0.88
C ARG A 184 19.26 -11.98 -0.68
N GLU A 185 18.46 -12.18 0.39
CA GLU A 185 17.78 -13.47 0.65
C GLU A 185 16.79 -13.78 -0.49
N ILE A 186 16.06 -12.76 -0.95
CA ILE A 186 15.12 -12.93 -2.06
C ILE A 186 15.84 -13.27 -3.36
N VAL A 187 16.92 -12.53 -3.69
CA VAL A 187 17.67 -12.77 -4.92
C VAL A 187 18.32 -14.15 -4.90
N GLN A 188 18.97 -14.53 -3.80
CA GLN A 188 19.62 -15.84 -3.67
C GLN A 188 18.64 -17.01 -3.81
N GLN A 189 17.44 -16.87 -3.27
CA GLN A 189 16.47 -17.97 -3.24
C GLN A 189 15.64 -18.07 -4.52
N PHE A 190 15.27 -16.94 -5.13
CA PHE A 190 14.29 -16.93 -6.22
C PHE A 190 14.83 -16.45 -7.57
N PHE A 191 16.00 -15.78 -7.59
CA PHE A 191 16.63 -15.23 -8.79
C PHE A 191 18.16 -15.39 -8.72
N PRO A 192 18.69 -16.58 -8.43
CA PRO A 192 20.13 -16.78 -8.19
C PRO A 192 20.99 -16.37 -9.39
N GLU A 193 20.49 -16.51 -10.62
CA GLU A 193 21.14 -16.13 -11.85
C GLU A 193 21.37 -14.62 -11.98
N LYS A 194 20.64 -13.81 -11.21
CA LYS A 194 20.73 -12.34 -11.24
C LYS A 194 21.67 -11.78 -10.17
N LEU A 195 22.20 -12.60 -9.29
CA LEU A 195 23.00 -12.15 -8.15
C LEU A 195 24.23 -11.32 -8.57
N SER A 196 24.84 -11.61 -9.73
CA SER A 196 25.95 -10.85 -10.27
C SER A 196 25.56 -9.59 -11.05
N GLN A 197 24.27 -9.41 -11.30
CA GLN A 197 23.74 -8.30 -12.10
C GLN A 197 23.13 -7.19 -11.23
N VAL A 198 22.93 -7.43 -9.95
CA VAL A 198 22.28 -6.52 -9.00
C VAL A 198 23.26 -6.08 -7.91
N GLY A 199 22.93 -4.97 -7.26
CA GLY A 199 23.65 -4.53 -6.06
C GLY A 199 24.92 -3.74 -6.29
N THR A 200 25.14 -3.19 -7.48
CA THR A 200 26.34 -2.40 -7.82
C THR A 200 26.17 -0.89 -7.62
N ALA A 201 24.95 -0.39 -7.56
CA ALA A 201 24.68 1.04 -7.37
C ALA A 201 24.56 1.42 -5.89
N PRO A 202 24.98 2.63 -5.50
CA PRO A 202 24.73 3.19 -4.18
C PRO A 202 23.26 3.62 -4.06
N SER A 203 22.33 2.68 -4.15
CA SER A 203 20.92 2.93 -3.84
C SER A 203 20.79 3.18 -2.34
N PRO A 204 19.96 4.13 -1.89
CA PRO A 204 19.69 4.31 -0.47
C PRO A 204 19.25 2.98 0.14
N GLN A 205 19.95 2.54 1.16
CA GLN A 205 19.60 1.31 1.87
C GLN A 205 18.29 1.56 2.63
N ALA A 206 17.24 0.82 2.29
CA ALA A 206 16.01 0.81 3.05
C ALA A 206 16.16 -0.19 4.22
N ASN A 207 16.02 0.30 5.44
CA ASN A 207 16.11 -0.51 6.66
C ASN A 207 14.81 -0.37 7.44
N TYR A 208 13.85 -1.22 7.16
CA TYR A 208 12.60 -1.29 7.90
C TYR A 208 12.71 -2.36 9.01
N ASN A 209 12.36 -1.97 10.22
CA ASN A 209 12.36 -2.86 11.37
C ASN A 209 11.21 -2.49 12.33
N LEU A 210 9.99 -2.61 11.83
CA LEU A 210 8.78 -2.50 12.64
C LEU A 210 8.37 -3.89 13.15
N ALA A 211 7.59 -3.91 14.24
CA ALA A 211 7.03 -5.15 14.76
C ALA A 211 6.22 -5.88 13.69
N PRO A 212 6.56 -7.14 13.35
CA PRO A 212 5.92 -7.87 12.27
C PRO A 212 4.55 -8.40 12.68
N SER A 213 3.64 -8.50 11.71
CA SER A 213 2.34 -9.15 11.86
C SER A 213 2.39 -10.64 11.51
N PHE A 214 3.40 -11.08 10.76
CA PHE A 214 3.58 -12.47 10.33
C PHE A 214 5.05 -12.78 9.96
N SER A 215 5.36 -14.07 9.86
CA SER A 215 6.71 -14.51 9.52
C SER A 215 7.10 -14.25 8.06
N LYS A 216 8.40 -14.17 7.79
CA LYS A 216 8.92 -14.03 6.42
C LYS A 216 8.60 -15.24 5.53
N GLN A 217 8.36 -16.42 6.11
CA GLN A 217 8.01 -17.61 5.35
C GLN A 217 6.73 -17.42 4.53
N VAL A 218 5.72 -16.76 5.10
CA VAL A 218 4.46 -16.45 4.38
C VAL A 218 4.73 -15.62 3.12
N VAL A 219 5.71 -14.71 3.18
CA VAL A 219 6.12 -13.90 2.03
C VAL A 219 6.86 -14.76 1.00
N PHE A 220 7.79 -15.60 1.44
CA PHE A 220 8.56 -16.50 0.55
C PHE A 220 7.65 -17.47 -0.20
N ASP A 221 6.64 -18.03 0.48
CA ASP A 221 5.65 -18.90 -0.16
C ASP A 221 4.86 -18.15 -1.25
N GLN A 222 4.60 -16.86 -1.07
CA GLN A 222 3.92 -16.04 -2.06
C GLN A 222 4.87 -15.60 -3.18
N ILE A 223 6.14 -15.31 -2.90
CA ILE A 223 7.16 -15.03 -3.93
C ILE A 223 7.34 -16.25 -4.83
N ALA A 224 7.42 -17.46 -4.26
CA ALA A 224 7.50 -18.69 -5.05
C ALA A 224 6.38 -18.81 -6.07
N LYS A 225 5.13 -18.51 -5.68
CA LYS A 225 3.97 -18.51 -6.59
C LYS A 225 4.00 -17.38 -7.64
N TYR A 226 4.64 -16.27 -7.32
CA TYR A 226 4.77 -15.14 -8.24
C TYR A 226 5.83 -15.41 -9.32
N VAL A 227 6.91 -16.11 -8.96
CA VAL A 227 8.04 -16.40 -9.88
C VAL A 227 7.68 -17.51 -10.86
N HIS A 228 7.01 -18.55 -10.40
CA HIS A 228 6.55 -19.71 -11.20
C HIS A 228 5.16 -19.48 -11.78
#